data_988153de1731801075c25c75f89d2b9e
#
_entry.id   988153de1731801075c25c75f89d2b9e
#
_cell.length_a   1.000
_cell.length_b   1.000
_cell.length_c   1.000
_cell.angle_alpha   90.00
_cell.angle_beta   90.00
_cell.angle_gamma   90.00
#
_symmetry.space_group_name_H-M   'P 1'
#
loop_
_entity.id
_entity.type
_entity.pdbx_description
1 polymer ?
#
loop_
_entity_poly.entity_id
_entity_poly.type
_entity_poly.pdbx_seq_one_letter_code
_entity_poly.pdbx_strand_id
1 'polypeptide(L)'
;EAIKRSGMMIPDSLHGEIPEYMHISLKNKRMLYKSELMMLEMLANTNWERPMYMAITVGQENHLNLGNNFMQEGLAYRITPFNTTALGARYDTEKMYDNLMHKFKFGGIDKEGIYLDETVLRMAQTHRRMFVQLSTELIKEGKDEMALKALDYCQQVIPSTNVPHDYIMSSSKEMADNYWALGEKEKAEAIYSELANKSIEYIAWYLTLDDMKLASVYEN
;
A
#
# COMPACT_ATOMS: atom_id res chain seq x y z
N GLU A 1 -1.21 15.27 -24.40
CA GLU A 1 -1.99 14.28 -25.13
C GLU A 1 -1.57 12.84 -24.78
N ALA A 2 -0.26 12.46 -24.88
CA ALA A 2 0.23 11.10 -24.57
C ALA A 2 -0.10 10.68 -23.12
N ILE A 3 0.16 11.54 -22.15
CA ILE A 3 -0.11 11.30 -20.72
C ILE A 3 -1.61 11.07 -20.48
N LYS A 4 -2.49 11.86 -21.08
CA LYS A 4 -3.95 11.65 -20.98
C LYS A 4 -4.36 10.31 -21.57
N ARG A 5 -3.83 9.95 -22.74
CA ARG A 5 -4.11 8.64 -23.38
C ARG A 5 -3.60 7.46 -22.58
N SER A 6 -2.53 7.63 -21.82
CA SER A 6 -1.98 6.56 -20.96
C SER A 6 -2.84 6.26 -19.72
N GLY A 7 -3.96 6.97 -19.50
CA GLY A 7 -4.84 6.80 -18.34
C GLY A 7 -4.19 7.22 -17.02
N MET A 8 -3.26 8.19 -17.05
CA MET A 8 -2.68 8.77 -15.85
C MET A 8 -3.65 9.82 -15.27
N MET A 9 -3.95 9.71 -13.99
CA MET A 9 -4.68 10.73 -13.27
C MET A 9 -3.82 12.00 -13.22
N ILE A 10 -4.38 13.12 -13.66
CA ILE A 10 -3.73 14.44 -13.61
C ILE A 10 -4.44 15.23 -12.51
N PRO A 11 -3.73 15.64 -11.46
CA PRO A 11 -4.32 16.43 -10.40
C PRO A 11 -4.90 17.76 -10.90
N ASP A 12 -6.07 18.14 -10.43
CA ASP A 12 -6.74 19.38 -10.80
C ASP A 12 -5.89 20.62 -10.50
N SER A 13 -5.06 20.54 -9.46
CA SER A 13 -4.12 21.60 -9.07
C SER A 13 -3.07 21.95 -10.14
N LEU A 14 -2.87 21.08 -11.13
CA LEU A 14 -2.02 21.35 -12.29
C LEU A 14 -2.75 22.13 -13.39
N HIS A 15 -4.07 22.34 -13.30
CA HIS A 15 -4.89 23.01 -14.32
C HIS A 15 -4.64 22.49 -15.75
N GLY A 16 -4.25 21.19 -15.85
CA GLY A 16 -3.89 20.55 -17.12
C GLY A 16 -2.49 20.87 -17.66
N GLU A 17 -1.71 21.68 -16.96
CA GLU A 17 -0.32 21.98 -17.29
C GLU A 17 0.61 20.94 -16.68
N ILE A 18 1.37 20.26 -17.54
CA ILE A 18 2.34 19.26 -17.11
C ILE A 18 3.73 19.86 -17.26
N PRO A 19 4.63 19.69 -16.27
CA PRO A 19 5.99 20.19 -16.37
C PRO A 19 6.67 19.70 -17.65
N GLU A 20 7.32 20.60 -18.36
CA GLU A 20 8.06 20.29 -19.60
C GLU A 20 9.25 19.36 -19.33
N TYR A 21 9.83 19.47 -18.14
CA TYR A 21 10.99 18.69 -17.72
C TYR A 21 10.73 18.00 -16.39
N MET A 22 11.13 16.74 -16.31
CA MET A 22 11.20 15.99 -15.05
C MET A 22 12.62 16.06 -14.51
N HIS A 23 12.77 16.59 -13.29
CA HIS A 23 14.06 16.68 -12.62
C HIS A 23 14.28 15.50 -11.67
N ILE A 24 15.29 14.69 -11.93
CA ILE A 24 15.70 13.59 -11.08
C ILE A 24 16.99 13.95 -10.38
N SER A 25 16.96 14.09 -9.06
CA SER A 25 18.16 14.43 -8.28
C SER A 25 19.00 13.19 -8.03
N LEU A 26 20.22 13.19 -8.48
CA LEU A 26 21.21 12.16 -8.19
C LEU A 26 22.13 12.53 -7.01
N LYS A 27 21.75 13.55 -6.21
CA LYS A 27 22.50 13.93 -5.00
C LYS A 27 22.64 12.71 -4.08
N ASN A 28 23.81 12.57 -3.47
CA ASN A 28 24.20 11.48 -2.57
C ASN A 28 24.49 10.12 -3.26
N LYS A 29 24.41 10.02 -4.59
CA LYS A 29 24.89 8.85 -5.32
C LYS A 29 26.30 9.08 -5.84
N ARG A 30 27.23 8.21 -5.45
CA ARG A 30 28.63 8.24 -5.93
C ARG A 30 28.79 7.54 -7.28
N MET A 31 27.88 6.61 -7.59
CA MET A 31 27.85 5.86 -8.84
C MET A 31 26.42 5.47 -9.18
N LEU A 32 26.15 5.22 -10.43
CA LEU A 32 24.91 4.60 -10.91
C LEU A 32 25.18 3.14 -11.25
N TYR A 33 24.32 2.27 -10.77
CA TYR A 33 24.31 0.87 -11.20
C TYR A 33 23.70 0.74 -12.60
N LYS A 34 24.01 -0.35 -13.29
CA LYS A 34 23.48 -0.62 -14.64
C LYS A 34 21.93 -0.58 -14.68
N SER A 35 21.28 -1.13 -13.66
CA SER A 35 19.80 -1.10 -13.53
C SER A 35 19.25 0.31 -13.42
N GLU A 36 19.91 1.18 -12.67
CA GLU A 36 19.52 2.58 -12.49
C GLU A 36 19.69 3.38 -13.78
N LEU A 37 20.81 3.16 -14.49
CA LEU A 37 21.04 3.78 -15.79
C LEU A 37 19.99 3.34 -16.82
N MET A 38 19.65 2.04 -16.86
CA MET A 38 18.59 1.54 -17.74
C MET A 38 17.22 2.14 -17.40
N MET A 39 16.91 2.32 -16.11
CA MET A 39 15.65 2.95 -15.71
C MET A 39 15.59 4.43 -16.16
N LEU A 40 16.68 5.19 -16.02
CA LEU A 40 16.77 6.56 -16.51
C LEU A 40 16.61 6.62 -18.04
N GLU A 41 17.24 5.71 -18.76
CA GLU A 41 17.12 5.61 -20.21
C GLU A 41 15.69 5.28 -20.65
N MET A 42 15.02 4.35 -19.96
CA MET A 42 13.62 4.03 -20.21
C MET A 42 12.72 5.25 -19.94
N LEU A 43 12.95 5.99 -18.85
CA LEU A 43 12.19 7.21 -18.54
C LEU A 43 12.41 8.29 -19.61
N ALA A 44 13.64 8.48 -20.06
CA ALA A 44 13.97 9.47 -21.10
C ALA A 44 13.28 9.19 -22.44
N ASN A 45 13.07 7.91 -22.76
CA ASN A 45 12.54 7.47 -24.05
C ASN A 45 11.05 7.07 -24.03
N THR A 46 10.38 7.09 -22.85
CA THR A 46 8.99 6.61 -22.74
C THR A 46 7.97 7.50 -23.43
N ASN A 47 8.25 8.79 -23.62
CA ASN A 47 7.29 9.81 -24.07
C ASN A 47 5.95 9.77 -23.34
N TRP A 48 5.90 9.06 -22.20
CA TRP A 48 4.69 8.84 -21.37
C TRP A 48 3.53 8.12 -22.10
N GLU A 49 3.79 7.51 -23.25
CA GLU A 49 2.79 6.71 -23.98
C GLU A 49 2.49 5.39 -23.29
N ARG A 50 3.52 4.79 -22.70
CA ARG A 50 3.41 3.58 -21.88
C ARG A 50 3.59 3.92 -20.42
N PRO A 51 2.72 3.44 -19.54
CA PRO A 51 2.90 3.62 -18.11
C PRO A 51 4.13 2.85 -17.62
N MET A 52 4.91 3.48 -16.75
CA MET A 52 6.01 2.86 -16.04
C MET A 52 5.65 2.71 -14.57
N TYR A 53 5.94 1.55 -14.01
CA TYR A 53 5.60 1.23 -12.63
C TYR A 53 6.81 0.77 -11.83
N MET A 54 6.81 1.10 -10.55
CA MET A 54 7.68 0.55 -9.53
C MET A 54 6.83 -0.32 -8.60
N ALA A 55 7.21 -1.58 -8.37
CA ALA A 55 6.49 -2.42 -7.42
C ALA A 55 6.66 -1.90 -5.99
N ILE A 56 5.63 -2.00 -5.14
CA ILE A 56 5.71 -1.56 -3.74
C ILE A 56 6.73 -2.34 -2.91
N THR A 57 7.16 -3.50 -3.40
CA THR A 57 8.17 -4.34 -2.75
C THR A 57 9.61 -3.93 -3.06
N VAL A 58 9.81 -2.98 -3.97
CA VAL A 58 11.15 -2.44 -4.26
C VAL A 58 11.57 -1.50 -3.13
N GLY A 59 12.74 -1.73 -2.54
CA GLY A 59 13.29 -0.90 -1.47
C GLY A 59 13.57 0.53 -1.94
N GLN A 60 13.42 1.49 -1.02
CA GLN A 60 13.56 2.93 -1.31
C GLN A 60 14.94 3.30 -1.86
N GLU A 61 15.98 2.57 -1.50
CA GLU A 61 17.35 2.72 -2.00
C GLU A 61 17.45 2.55 -3.53
N ASN A 62 16.49 1.80 -4.12
CA ASN A 62 16.41 1.55 -5.55
C ASN A 62 15.44 2.50 -6.30
N HIS A 63 14.85 3.46 -5.60
CA HIS A 63 13.85 4.37 -6.20
C HIS A 63 14.46 5.55 -6.98
N LEU A 64 15.79 5.70 -7.06
CA LEU A 64 16.46 6.84 -7.74
C LEU A 64 15.93 8.22 -7.32
N ASN A 65 15.53 8.39 -6.06
CA ASN A 65 14.90 9.60 -5.53
C ASN A 65 13.57 9.98 -6.24
N LEU A 66 12.93 9.03 -6.95
CA LEU A 66 11.66 9.22 -7.63
C LEU A 66 10.44 9.17 -6.70
N GLY A 67 10.62 8.95 -5.39
CA GLY A 67 9.51 8.77 -4.45
C GLY A 67 8.46 9.90 -4.46
N ASN A 68 8.89 11.12 -4.79
CA ASN A 68 7.97 12.26 -4.94
C ASN A 68 7.20 12.27 -6.26
N ASN A 69 7.54 11.40 -7.20
CA ASN A 69 6.90 11.25 -8.49
C ASN A 69 6.08 9.95 -8.57
N PHE A 70 5.81 9.33 -7.44
CA PHE A 70 5.04 8.09 -7.37
C PHE A 70 3.56 8.37 -7.08
N MET A 71 2.71 7.75 -7.88
CA MET A 71 1.27 7.69 -7.68
C MET A 71 0.86 6.22 -7.50
N GLN A 72 0.30 5.88 -6.36
CA GLN A 72 -0.06 4.50 -6.06
C GLN A 72 -1.39 4.12 -6.72
N GLU A 73 -1.39 2.99 -7.44
CA GLU A 73 -2.56 2.43 -8.12
C GLU A 73 -2.90 1.01 -7.61
N GLY A 74 -2.40 0.63 -6.44
CA GLY A 74 -2.54 -0.68 -5.82
C GLY A 74 -1.18 -1.23 -5.38
N LEU A 75 -0.76 -2.39 -5.90
CA LEU A 75 0.54 -3.02 -5.58
C LEU A 75 1.71 -2.43 -6.40
N ALA A 76 1.51 -1.30 -7.05
CA ALA A 76 2.55 -0.62 -7.80
C ALA A 76 2.37 0.90 -7.72
N TYR A 77 3.51 1.58 -7.76
CA TYR A 77 3.61 3.02 -7.93
C TYR A 77 3.77 3.33 -9.41
N ARG A 78 2.86 4.08 -9.96
CA ARG A 78 3.04 4.67 -11.29
C ARG A 78 4.02 5.83 -11.19
N ILE A 79 5.01 5.85 -12.07
CA ILE A 79 5.95 6.98 -12.17
C ILE A 79 5.26 8.09 -12.95
N THR A 80 5.26 9.31 -12.40
CA THR A 80 4.65 10.50 -13.00
C THR A 80 5.68 11.57 -13.33
N PRO A 81 5.44 12.43 -14.33
CA PRO A 81 6.35 13.54 -14.66
C PRO A 81 6.28 14.70 -13.67
N PHE A 82 5.34 14.68 -12.72
CA PHE A 82 5.11 15.74 -11.74
C PHE A 82 5.30 15.24 -10.30
N ASN A 83 5.49 16.17 -9.37
CA ASN A 83 5.67 15.88 -7.95
C ASN A 83 4.32 15.62 -7.28
N THR A 84 3.94 14.34 -7.16
CA THR A 84 2.67 13.90 -6.56
C THR A 84 2.57 14.26 -5.08
N THR A 85 3.69 14.29 -4.36
CA THR A 85 3.72 14.66 -2.94
C THR A 85 3.37 16.13 -2.74
N ALA A 86 3.96 17.03 -3.54
CA ALA A 86 3.68 18.45 -3.47
C ALA A 86 2.24 18.79 -3.89
N LEU A 87 1.66 17.99 -4.75
CA LEU A 87 0.30 18.17 -5.27
C LEU A 87 -0.78 17.45 -4.42
N GLY A 88 -0.38 16.71 -3.36
CA GLY A 88 -1.31 15.92 -2.57
C GLY A 88 -1.97 14.76 -3.34
N ALA A 89 -1.36 14.31 -4.44
CA ALA A 89 -1.92 13.33 -5.38
C ALA A 89 -1.13 12.00 -5.39
N ARG A 90 -0.77 11.51 -4.20
CA ARG A 90 0.01 10.27 -4.06
C ARG A 90 -0.77 9.00 -4.38
N TYR A 91 -2.09 9.08 -4.45
CA TYR A 91 -2.98 7.94 -4.67
C TYR A 91 -3.97 8.25 -5.79
N ASP A 92 -4.10 7.33 -6.73
CA ASP A 92 -5.21 7.28 -7.67
C ASP A 92 -6.29 6.38 -7.06
N THR A 93 -7.15 6.96 -6.25
CA THR A 93 -8.13 6.22 -5.45
C THR A 93 -9.14 5.48 -6.33
N GLU A 94 -9.53 6.05 -7.47
CA GLU A 94 -10.47 5.42 -8.40
C GLU A 94 -9.86 4.18 -9.04
N LYS A 95 -8.65 4.30 -9.53
CA LYS A 95 -7.94 3.20 -10.16
C LYS A 95 -7.53 2.12 -9.15
N MET A 96 -7.11 2.55 -7.96
CA MET A 96 -6.80 1.65 -6.86
C MET A 96 -8.03 0.86 -6.42
N TYR A 97 -9.20 1.52 -6.34
CA TYR A 97 -10.47 0.87 -6.05
C TYR A 97 -10.83 -0.16 -7.13
N ASP A 98 -10.80 0.24 -8.40
CA ASP A 98 -11.09 -0.67 -9.51
C ASP A 98 -10.15 -1.88 -9.55
N ASN A 99 -8.86 -1.68 -9.29
CA ASN A 99 -7.88 -2.75 -9.23
C ASN A 99 -8.16 -3.73 -8.09
N LEU A 100 -8.34 -3.23 -6.86
CA LEU A 100 -8.54 -4.06 -5.67
C LEU A 100 -9.88 -4.77 -5.66
N MET A 101 -10.95 -4.08 -6.08
CA MET A 101 -12.32 -4.62 -6.03
C MET A 101 -12.66 -5.55 -7.19
N HIS A 102 -12.11 -5.30 -8.40
CA HIS A 102 -12.60 -5.96 -9.60
C HIS A 102 -11.53 -6.78 -10.34
N LYS A 103 -10.25 -6.40 -10.25
CA LYS A 103 -9.19 -7.02 -11.06
C LYS A 103 -8.30 -7.98 -10.28
N PHE A 104 -8.05 -7.72 -9.01
CA PHE A 104 -7.16 -8.56 -8.20
C PHE A 104 -7.80 -9.92 -7.91
N LYS A 105 -6.94 -10.94 -7.80
CA LYS A 105 -7.32 -12.31 -7.45
C LYS A 105 -6.60 -12.70 -6.16
N PHE A 106 -7.34 -13.20 -5.20
CA PHE A 106 -6.82 -13.52 -3.86
C PHE A 106 -6.53 -15.00 -3.66
N GLY A 107 -6.59 -15.81 -4.73
CA GLY A 107 -6.12 -17.20 -4.72
C GLY A 107 -6.93 -18.17 -3.85
N GLY A 108 -8.10 -17.75 -3.35
CA GLY A 108 -8.93 -18.57 -2.47
C GLY A 108 -8.47 -18.54 -1.00
N ILE A 109 -7.81 -17.46 -0.59
CA ILE A 109 -7.41 -17.20 0.82
C ILE A 109 -8.63 -17.18 1.76
N ASP A 110 -9.82 -16.91 1.23
CA ASP A 110 -11.10 -16.91 1.91
C ASP A 110 -11.63 -18.30 2.26
N LYS A 111 -11.06 -19.38 1.68
CA LYS A 111 -11.53 -20.74 1.90
C LYS A 111 -11.19 -21.24 3.30
N GLU A 112 -12.14 -21.95 3.89
CA GLU A 112 -11.97 -22.55 5.21
C GLU A 112 -10.90 -23.66 5.22
N GLY A 113 -10.12 -23.75 6.30
CA GLY A 113 -9.16 -24.82 6.52
C GLY A 113 -7.91 -24.81 5.64
N ILE A 114 -7.61 -23.72 4.95
CA ILE A 114 -6.36 -23.59 4.19
C ILE A 114 -5.19 -23.31 5.12
N TYR A 115 -4.02 -23.84 4.76
CA TYR A 115 -2.76 -23.48 5.36
C TYR A 115 -2.06 -22.42 4.48
N LEU A 116 -1.63 -21.34 5.10
CA LEU A 116 -0.82 -20.28 4.46
C LEU A 116 0.59 -20.34 5.09
N ASP A 117 1.61 -20.50 4.24
CA ASP A 117 2.98 -20.32 4.69
C ASP A 117 3.27 -18.84 5.04
N GLU A 118 4.40 -18.59 5.70
CA GLU A 118 4.77 -17.24 6.14
C GLU A 118 4.85 -16.25 5.00
N THR A 119 5.33 -16.66 3.83
CA THR A 119 5.48 -15.78 2.65
C THR A 119 4.11 -15.39 2.11
N VAL A 120 3.20 -16.33 1.95
CA VAL A 120 1.83 -16.09 1.49
C VAL A 120 1.06 -15.26 2.52
N LEU A 121 1.24 -15.55 3.83
CA LEU A 121 0.64 -14.77 4.90
C LEU A 121 1.07 -13.29 4.83
N ARG A 122 2.36 -13.04 4.68
CA ARG A 122 2.93 -11.69 4.53
C ARG A 122 2.39 -10.97 3.30
N MET A 123 2.23 -11.69 2.18
CA MET A 123 1.62 -11.14 0.97
C MET A 123 0.14 -10.78 1.20
N ALA A 124 -0.63 -11.65 1.87
CA ALA A 124 -2.02 -11.38 2.21
C ALA A 124 -2.16 -10.16 3.13
N GLN A 125 -1.30 -10.02 4.13
CA GLN A 125 -1.22 -8.83 4.99
C GLN A 125 -0.90 -7.56 4.18
N THR A 126 -0.02 -7.66 3.18
CA THR A 126 0.28 -6.55 2.28
C THR A 126 -0.96 -6.13 1.47
N HIS A 127 -1.76 -7.09 0.98
CA HIS A 127 -3.01 -6.78 0.30
C HIS A 127 -4.02 -6.10 1.24
N ARG A 128 -4.17 -6.60 2.49
CA ARG A 128 -5.01 -5.95 3.50
C ARG A 128 -4.60 -4.50 3.71
N ARG A 129 -3.30 -4.23 3.85
CA ARG A 129 -2.76 -2.88 3.98
C ARG A 129 -3.14 -1.98 2.80
N MET A 130 -3.21 -2.50 1.57
CA MET A 130 -3.66 -1.73 0.40
C MET A 130 -5.13 -1.31 0.52
N PHE A 131 -6.01 -2.20 0.98
CA PHE A 131 -7.41 -1.86 1.23
C PHE A 131 -7.57 -0.80 2.33
N VAL A 132 -6.81 -0.94 3.42
CA VAL A 132 -6.82 0.05 4.51
C VAL A 132 -6.35 1.41 4.02
N GLN A 133 -5.29 1.44 3.25
CA GLN A 133 -4.76 2.67 2.68
C GLN A 133 -5.76 3.33 1.72
N LEU A 134 -6.38 2.53 0.83
CA LEU A 134 -7.44 2.99 -0.06
C LEU A 134 -8.61 3.59 0.73
N SER A 135 -9.11 2.87 1.75
CA SER A 135 -10.24 3.35 2.56
C SER A 135 -9.90 4.65 3.31
N THR A 136 -8.67 4.78 3.82
CA THR A 136 -8.20 6.01 4.46
C THR A 136 -8.25 7.21 3.50
N GLU A 137 -7.81 7.03 2.27
CA GLU A 137 -7.82 8.12 1.27
C GLU A 137 -9.25 8.42 0.80
N LEU A 138 -10.10 7.39 0.61
CA LEU A 138 -11.51 7.58 0.27
C LEU A 138 -12.28 8.34 1.35
N ILE A 139 -12.02 8.08 2.64
CA ILE A 139 -12.61 8.84 3.76
C ILE A 139 -12.17 10.31 3.67
N LYS A 140 -10.89 10.59 3.41
CA LYS A 140 -10.40 11.97 3.23
C LYS A 140 -11.08 12.70 2.07
N GLU A 141 -11.44 11.96 1.02
CA GLU A 141 -12.17 12.47 -0.14
C GLU A 141 -13.69 12.60 0.10
N GLY A 142 -14.21 12.16 1.27
CA GLY A 142 -15.64 12.13 1.56
C GLY A 142 -16.42 11.04 0.81
N LYS A 143 -15.72 10.01 0.32
CA LYS A 143 -16.29 8.86 -0.40
C LYS A 143 -16.56 7.68 0.56
N ASP A 144 -17.29 7.94 1.65
CA ASP A 144 -17.48 7.01 2.77
C ASP A 144 -18.09 5.67 2.38
N GLU A 145 -19.08 5.67 1.48
CA GLU A 145 -19.68 4.42 0.99
C GLU A 145 -18.68 3.51 0.25
N MET A 146 -17.79 4.11 -0.54
CA MET A 146 -16.75 3.34 -1.25
C MET A 146 -15.71 2.81 -0.27
N ALA A 147 -15.33 3.60 0.73
CA ALA A 147 -14.42 3.19 1.78
C ALA A 147 -14.98 2.00 2.56
N LEU A 148 -16.23 2.05 2.97
CA LEU A 148 -16.89 0.96 3.69
C LEU A 148 -16.96 -0.32 2.84
N LYS A 149 -17.38 -0.21 1.57
CA LYS A 149 -17.41 -1.34 0.64
C LYS A 149 -16.03 -1.99 0.46
N ALA A 150 -14.98 -1.18 0.38
CA ALA A 150 -13.62 -1.69 0.24
C ALA A 150 -13.16 -2.44 1.50
N LEU A 151 -13.45 -1.92 2.69
CA LEU A 151 -13.14 -2.59 3.96
C LEU A 151 -13.91 -3.90 4.13
N ASP A 152 -15.21 -3.91 3.84
CA ASP A 152 -16.05 -5.10 3.95
C ASP A 152 -15.60 -6.19 2.96
N TYR A 153 -15.28 -5.79 1.73
CA TYR A 153 -14.74 -6.72 0.74
C TYR A 153 -13.38 -7.27 1.16
N CYS A 154 -12.51 -6.44 1.74
CA CYS A 154 -11.24 -6.90 2.30
C CYS A 154 -11.44 -8.00 3.34
N GLN A 155 -12.37 -7.80 4.28
CA GLN A 155 -12.70 -8.81 5.31
C GLN A 155 -13.24 -10.11 4.70
N GLN A 156 -13.99 -10.01 3.61
CA GLN A 156 -14.53 -11.16 2.90
C GLN A 156 -13.42 -11.97 2.22
N VAL A 157 -12.51 -11.32 1.48
CA VAL A 157 -11.49 -12.00 0.65
C VAL A 157 -10.19 -12.31 1.41
N ILE A 158 -9.96 -11.65 2.55
CA ILE A 158 -8.80 -11.85 3.44
C ILE A 158 -9.31 -11.92 4.89
N PRO A 159 -10.08 -12.98 5.25
CA PRO A 159 -10.70 -13.09 6.57
C PRO A 159 -9.64 -13.26 7.67
N SER A 160 -9.94 -12.77 8.88
CA SER A 160 -9.02 -12.87 10.02
C SER A 160 -8.82 -14.31 10.50
N THR A 161 -9.74 -15.21 10.19
CA THR A 161 -9.60 -16.65 10.47
C THR A 161 -8.41 -17.31 9.79
N ASN A 162 -8.06 -16.86 8.58
CA ASN A 162 -6.94 -17.38 7.78
C ASN A 162 -5.72 -16.46 7.80
N VAL A 163 -5.98 -15.14 7.86
CA VAL A 163 -4.96 -14.10 7.95
C VAL A 163 -5.23 -13.28 9.21
N PRO A 164 -4.74 -13.68 10.38
CA PRO A 164 -5.02 -13.00 11.64
C PRO A 164 -4.71 -11.52 11.59
N HIS A 165 -5.46 -10.74 12.36
CA HIS A 165 -5.13 -9.34 12.57
C HIS A 165 -3.80 -9.23 13.30
N ASP A 166 -2.96 -8.31 12.83
CA ASP A 166 -1.63 -8.07 13.35
C ASP A 166 -1.40 -6.58 13.53
N TYR A 167 -0.72 -6.20 14.61
CA TYR A 167 -0.48 -4.80 14.93
C TYR A 167 0.61 -4.16 14.06
N ILE A 168 1.56 -4.96 13.56
CA ILE A 168 2.76 -4.46 12.87
C ILE A 168 2.61 -4.49 11.35
N MET A 169 2.17 -5.63 10.81
CA MET A 169 2.30 -5.91 9.38
C MET A 169 1.05 -5.63 8.55
N SER A 170 -0.15 -5.72 9.14
CA SER A 170 -1.41 -5.76 8.39
C SER A 170 -2.22 -4.46 8.38
N SER A 171 -1.76 -3.42 9.06
CA SER A 171 -2.52 -2.17 9.29
C SER A 171 -3.91 -2.42 9.88
N SER A 172 -4.05 -3.45 10.73
CA SER A 172 -5.34 -3.81 11.29
C SER A 172 -5.88 -2.77 12.27
N LYS A 173 -4.98 -2.06 12.96
CA LYS A 173 -5.39 -0.94 13.82
C LYS A 173 -6.01 0.17 12.99
N GLU A 174 -5.36 0.57 11.92
CA GLU A 174 -5.88 1.60 10.99
C GLU A 174 -7.18 1.14 10.31
N MET A 175 -7.35 -0.17 10.07
CA MET A 175 -8.61 -0.73 9.59
C MET A 175 -9.74 -0.50 10.59
N ALA A 176 -9.49 -0.75 11.87
CA ALA A 176 -10.45 -0.49 12.93
C ALA A 176 -10.74 1.01 13.08
N ASP A 177 -9.70 1.86 13.01
CA ASP A 177 -9.85 3.31 13.04
C ASP A 177 -10.75 3.80 11.88
N ASN A 178 -10.58 3.26 10.68
CA ASN A 178 -11.40 3.59 9.51
C ASN A 178 -12.86 3.15 9.69
N TYR A 179 -13.12 1.92 10.19
CA TYR A 179 -14.48 1.49 10.53
C TYR A 179 -15.12 2.41 11.59
N TRP A 180 -14.36 2.78 12.61
CA TRP A 180 -14.84 3.70 13.63
C TRP A 180 -15.21 5.07 13.05
N ALA A 181 -14.37 5.63 12.17
CA ALA A 181 -14.63 6.89 11.49
C ALA A 181 -15.90 6.84 10.62
N LEU A 182 -16.17 5.68 10.01
CA LEU A 182 -17.37 5.43 9.19
C LEU A 182 -18.64 5.11 10.03
N GLY A 183 -18.53 5.08 11.37
CA GLY A 183 -19.65 4.80 12.27
C GLY A 183 -19.92 3.31 12.53
N GLU A 184 -19.15 2.41 11.94
CA GLU A 184 -19.23 0.95 12.06
C GLU A 184 -18.53 0.45 13.34
N LYS A 185 -19.01 0.91 14.50
CA LYS A 185 -18.36 0.71 15.81
C LYS A 185 -18.18 -0.76 16.17
N GLU A 186 -19.18 -1.60 15.91
CA GLU A 186 -19.14 -3.03 16.26
C GLU A 186 -18.02 -3.75 15.50
N LYS A 187 -17.83 -3.41 14.20
CA LYS A 187 -16.74 -3.97 13.40
C LYS A 187 -15.36 -3.50 13.89
N ALA A 188 -15.27 -2.22 14.25
CA ALA A 188 -14.05 -1.65 14.82
C ALA A 188 -13.68 -2.32 16.15
N GLU A 189 -14.64 -2.46 17.07
CA GLU A 189 -14.45 -3.07 18.39
C GLU A 189 -14.04 -4.54 18.28
N ALA A 190 -14.60 -5.27 17.31
CA ALA A 190 -14.20 -6.66 17.07
C ALA A 190 -12.71 -6.75 16.70
N ILE A 191 -12.22 -5.91 15.80
CA ILE A 191 -10.81 -5.86 15.39
C ILE A 191 -9.92 -5.42 16.56
N TYR A 192 -10.30 -4.37 17.30
CA TYR A 192 -9.54 -3.93 18.47
C TYR A 192 -9.42 -5.01 19.53
N SER A 193 -10.50 -5.76 19.76
CA SER A 193 -10.52 -6.87 20.74
C SER A 193 -9.59 -8.00 20.30
N GLU A 194 -9.60 -8.36 19.01
CA GLU A 194 -8.68 -9.38 18.47
C GLU A 194 -7.22 -8.92 18.62
N LEU A 195 -6.90 -7.67 18.27
CA LEU A 195 -5.57 -7.09 18.42
C LEU A 195 -5.12 -7.04 19.90
N ALA A 196 -6.00 -6.65 20.80
CA ALA A 196 -5.69 -6.59 22.23
C ALA A 196 -5.39 -7.99 22.81
N ASN A 197 -6.24 -8.98 22.48
CA ASN A 197 -6.03 -10.36 22.91
C ASN A 197 -4.70 -10.92 22.37
N LYS A 198 -4.41 -10.68 21.10
CA LYS A 198 -3.15 -11.09 20.47
C LYS A 198 -1.93 -10.44 21.15
N SER A 199 -2.03 -9.16 21.46
CA SER A 199 -0.97 -8.43 22.17
C SER A 199 -0.74 -8.99 23.58
N ILE A 200 -1.80 -9.36 24.29
CA ILE A 200 -1.70 -10.00 25.61
C ILE A 200 -1.01 -11.38 25.51
N GLU A 201 -1.36 -12.17 24.48
CA GLU A 201 -0.71 -13.47 24.22
C GLU A 201 0.79 -13.30 23.96
N TYR A 202 1.18 -12.31 23.14
CA TYR A 202 2.60 -12.00 22.87
C TYR A 202 3.33 -11.56 24.14
N ILE A 203 2.74 -10.66 24.92
CA ILE A 203 3.34 -10.21 26.20
C ILE A 203 3.53 -11.41 27.13
N ALA A 204 2.51 -12.25 27.29
CA ALA A 204 2.58 -13.45 28.11
C ALA A 204 3.70 -14.39 27.64
N TRP A 205 3.84 -14.58 26.33
CA TRP A 205 4.93 -15.36 25.75
C TRP A 205 6.30 -14.74 26.00
N TYR A 206 6.47 -13.42 25.76
CA TYR A 206 7.74 -12.74 26.03
C TYR A 206 8.19 -12.86 27.49
N LEU A 207 7.26 -12.82 28.44
CA LEU A 207 7.55 -12.99 29.86
C LEU A 207 8.05 -14.40 30.23
N THR A 208 7.89 -15.38 29.33
CA THR A 208 8.44 -16.75 29.51
C THR A 208 9.87 -16.89 28.98
N LEU A 209 10.37 -15.93 28.23
CA LEU A 209 11.70 -15.98 27.64
C LEU A 209 12.78 -15.60 28.65
N ASP A 210 13.95 -16.23 28.57
CA ASP A 210 15.15 -15.77 29.25
C ASP A 210 15.75 -14.52 28.55
N ASP A 211 16.62 -13.79 29.22
CA ASP A 211 17.19 -12.53 28.72
C ASP A 211 17.87 -12.70 27.36
N MET A 212 18.50 -13.83 27.10
CA MET A 212 19.23 -14.08 25.84
C MET A 212 18.25 -14.29 24.66
N LYS A 213 17.17 -15.02 24.90
CA LYS A 213 16.10 -15.22 23.89
C LYS A 213 15.31 -13.92 23.68
N LEU A 214 15.04 -13.19 24.75
CA LEU A 214 14.37 -11.90 24.67
C LEU A 214 15.17 -10.92 23.81
N ALA A 215 16.48 -10.82 24.01
CA ALA A 215 17.37 -9.98 23.20
C ALA A 215 17.31 -10.36 21.70
N SER A 216 17.32 -11.67 21.37
CA SER A 216 17.26 -12.13 19.98
C SER A 216 15.93 -11.80 19.25
N VAL A 217 14.86 -11.59 19.99
CA VAL A 217 13.55 -11.20 19.42
C VAL A 217 13.47 -9.68 19.17
N TYR A 218 14.22 -8.88 19.95
CA TYR A 218 14.29 -7.42 19.75
C TYR A 218 15.12 -7.00 18.53
N GLU A 219 15.99 -7.89 18.03
CA GLU A 219 16.89 -7.61 16.90
C GLU A 219 16.30 -7.99 15.53
N ASN A 220 15.09 -8.60 15.49
CA ASN A 220 14.37 -9.00 14.28
C ASN A 220 13.03 -8.25 14.16
#